data_8952d46c770b11964fc3a8e64ef6fd22
#
_entry.id   8952d46c770b11964fc3a8e64ef6fd22
#
_cell.length_a   1.000
_cell.length_b   1.000
_cell.length_c   1.000
_cell.angle_alpha   90.00
_cell.angle_beta   90.00
_cell.angle_gamma   90.00
#
_symmetry.space_group_name_H-M   'P 1'
#
loop_
_entity.id
_entity.type
_entity.pdbx_description
1 polymer ?
#
loop_
_entity_poly.entity_id
_entity_poly.type
_entity_poly.pdbx_seq_one_letter_code
_entity_poly.pdbx_strand_id
1 'polypeptide(L)'
;MAITLQALSEAHIPTILEACADWPELAQYGPPYWRPRSSAELRRKIADTAGPQPARAYSFVLADSDGRLVGETSIHAIDWRSRVAQVGICIWRPSDRGQGYGAAGSRTVIDWAVGHLGLHRLEAWILAGNSASLGLFRNLGFVEEGRLTQRYLVGSQYMDMLVLARITGA
;
A
#
# COMPACT_ATOMS: atom_id res chain seq x y z
N MET A 1 9.57 7.34 -15.04
CA MET A 1 10.01 7.91 -13.74
C MET A 1 10.60 6.79 -12.92
N ALA A 2 11.81 6.95 -12.42
CA ALA A 2 12.47 5.92 -11.62
C ALA A 2 12.01 6.02 -10.16
N ILE A 3 11.62 4.89 -9.58
CA ILE A 3 11.31 4.74 -8.15
C ILE A 3 12.17 3.62 -7.61
N THR A 4 12.71 3.83 -6.42
CA THR A 4 13.44 2.82 -5.66
C THR A 4 12.61 2.38 -4.46
N LEU A 5 12.44 1.06 -4.29
CA LEU A 5 11.93 0.46 -3.07
C LEU A 5 13.06 0.39 -2.04
N GLN A 6 12.81 0.90 -0.86
CA GLN A 6 13.70 0.74 0.29
C GLN A 6 12.94 0.05 1.41
N ALA A 7 13.56 -0.92 2.07
CA ALA A 7 12.96 -1.54 3.25
C ALA A 7 12.68 -0.48 4.31
N LEU A 8 11.48 -0.52 4.90
CA LEU A 8 11.13 0.39 5.98
C LEU A 8 12.10 0.20 7.16
N SER A 9 12.67 1.30 7.65
CA SER A 9 13.64 1.32 8.73
C SER A 9 13.40 2.47 9.71
N GLU A 10 14.05 2.43 10.87
CA GLU A 10 13.99 3.50 11.89
C GLU A 10 14.33 4.88 11.32
N ALA A 11 15.29 4.96 10.38
CA ALA A 11 15.70 6.21 9.77
C ALA A 11 14.58 6.91 8.97
N HIS A 12 13.59 6.18 8.50
CA HIS A 12 12.47 6.73 7.73
C HIS A 12 11.35 7.31 8.59
N ILE A 13 11.29 6.94 9.89
CA ILE A 13 10.18 7.29 10.78
C ILE A 13 9.93 8.80 10.87
N PRO A 14 10.92 9.66 11.08
CA PRO A 14 10.67 11.12 11.17
C PRO A 14 10.01 11.67 9.92
N THR A 15 10.52 11.31 8.74
CA THR A 15 9.99 11.76 7.46
C THR A 15 8.56 11.28 7.23
N ILE A 16 8.23 10.04 7.60
CA ILE A 16 6.88 9.50 7.47
C ILE A 16 5.91 10.24 8.38
N LEU A 17 6.28 10.48 9.64
CA LEU A 17 5.42 11.20 10.58
C LEU A 17 5.15 12.63 10.12
N GLU A 18 6.16 13.32 9.62
CA GLU A 18 6.02 14.65 9.02
C GLU A 18 5.11 14.62 7.79
N ALA A 19 5.36 13.72 6.84
CA ALA A 19 4.59 13.62 5.60
C ALA A 19 3.12 13.21 5.83
N CYS A 20 2.85 12.49 6.91
CA CYS A 20 1.50 12.05 7.31
C CYS A 20 0.88 12.92 8.41
N ALA A 21 1.39 14.12 8.66
CA ALA A 21 0.88 15.00 9.72
C ALA A 21 -0.57 15.45 9.47
N ASP A 22 -0.96 15.66 8.20
CA ASP A 22 -2.34 15.89 7.80
C ASP A 22 -3.08 14.55 7.64
N TRP A 23 -3.21 13.81 8.75
CA TRP A 23 -3.92 12.54 8.76
C TRP A 23 -5.42 12.66 8.40
N PRO A 24 -6.15 13.78 8.69
CA PRO A 24 -7.52 13.92 8.23
C PRO A 24 -7.66 13.92 6.70
N GLU A 25 -6.70 14.52 5.99
CA GLU A 25 -6.64 14.44 4.53
C GLU A 25 -6.39 13.00 4.06
N LEU A 26 -5.47 12.28 4.70
CA LEU A 26 -5.14 10.91 4.36
C LEU A 26 -6.26 9.92 4.72
N ALA A 27 -7.08 10.21 5.73
CA ALA A 27 -8.15 9.32 6.20
C ALA A 27 -9.17 8.95 5.11
N GLN A 28 -9.36 9.83 4.12
CA GLN A 28 -10.26 9.59 2.98
C GLN A 28 -9.80 8.46 2.05
N TYR A 29 -8.55 7.99 2.17
CA TYR A 29 -7.99 6.95 1.31
C TYR A 29 -7.99 5.56 1.95
N GLY A 30 -8.38 5.45 3.21
CA GLY A 30 -8.54 4.17 3.91
C GLY A 30 -7.51 3.93 5.01
N PRO A 31 -7.48 2.69 5.56
CA PRO A 31 -6.55 2.36 6.63
C PRO A 31 -5.09 2.40 6.13
N PRO A 32 -4.11 2.73 7.01
CA PRO A 32 -4.26 2.97 8.45
C PRO A 32 -4.47 4.44 8.83
N TYR A 33 -4.82 5.29 7.89
CA TYR A 33 -4.74 6.76 8.00
C TYR A 33 -5.93 7.41 8.73
N TRP A 34 -6.85 6.63 9.30
CA TRP A 34 -8.00 7.14 10.06
C TRP A 34 -7.62 7.80 11.40
N ARG A 35 -6.36 7.83 11.78
CA ARG A 35 -5.78 8.41 12.97
C ARG A 35 -4.36 8.91 12.74
N PRO A 36 -3.81 9.78 13.61
CA PRO A 36 -2.39 10.14 13.56
C PRO A 36 -1.50 8.89 13.55
N ARG A 37 -0.46 8.91 12.73
CA ARG A 37 0.58 7.87 12.70
C ARG A 37 1.46 7.99 13.94
N SER A 38 2.04 6.90 14.38
CA SER A 38 2.96 6.88 15.52
C SER A 38 4.23 6.10 15.21
N SER A 39 5.32 6.47 15.89
CA SER A 39 6.58 5.71 15.78
C SER A 39 6.42 4.26 16.24
N ALA A 40 5.57 3.99 17.23
CA ALA A 40 5.30 2.63 17.70
C ALA A 40 4.64 1.76 16.62
N GLU A 41 3.69 2.33 15.83
CA GLU A 41 3.09 1.64 14.70
C GLU A 41 4.13 1.31 13.62
N LEU A 42 4.98 2.27 13.28
CA LEU A 42 6.02 2.09 12.27
C LEU A 42 7.06 1.06 12.70
N ARG A 43 7.47 1.06 13.97
CA ARG A 43 8.35 0.03 14.53
C ARG A 43 7.75 -1.37 14.47
N ARG A 44 6.43 -1.49 14.68
CA ARG A 44 5.74 -2.78 14.49
C ARG A 44 5.83 -3.25 13.04
N LYS A 45 5.60 -2.37 12.06
CA LYS A 45 5.76 -2.71 10.63
C LYS A 45 7.20 -3.14 10.30
N ILE A 46 8.20 -2.49 10.89
CA ILE A 46 9.60 -2.89 10.75
C ILE A 46 9.80 -4.31 11.31
N ALA A 47 9.30 -4.57 12.51
CA ALA A 47 9.42 -5.87 13.17
C ALA A 47 8.68 -6.98 12.40
N ASP A 48 7.50 -6.70 11.85
CA ASP A 48 6.73 -7.65 11.04
C ASP A 48 7.49 -8.07 9.77
N THR A 49 8.22 -7.14 9.15
CA THR A 49 9.07 -7.41 7.98
C THR A 49 10.37 -8.13 8.37
N ALA A 50 10.98 -7.74 9.47
CA ALA A 50 12.26 -8.26 9.93
C ALA A 50 12.16 -9.61 10.70
N GLY A 51 10.94 -10.04 11.04
CA GLY A 51 10.69 -11.24 11.81
C GLY A 51 11.12 -12.53 11.12
N PRO A 52 10.82 -13.68 11.74
CA PRO A 52 11.12 -14.97 11.11
C PRO A 52 10.53 -15.05 9.71
N GLN A 53 11.29 -15.62 8.76
CA GLN A 53 10.82 -15.80 7.39
C GLN A 53 10.06 -17.12 7.27
N PRO A 54 8.96 -17.16 6.49
CA PRO A 54 8.36 -16.04 5.77
C PRO A 54 7.67 -15.03 6.69
N ALA A 55 7.86 -13.74 6.42
CA ALA A 55 7.33 -12.66 7.24
C ALA A 55 5.80 -12.53 7.14
N ARG A 56 5.20 -11.82 8.11
CA ARG A 56 3.74 -11.54 8.10
C ARG A 56 3.35 -10.45 7.11
N ALA A 57 4.26 -9.52 6.87
CA ALA A 57 4.08 -8.43 5.93
C ALA A 57 5.46 -7.91 5.50
N TYR A 58 5.49 -7.28 4.34
CA TYR A 58 6.67 -6.58 3.85
C TYR A 58 6.29 -5.13 3.58
N SER A 59 6.96 -4.20 4.25
CA SER A 59 6.71 -2.77 4.16
C SER A 59 7.92 -2.05 3.59
N PHE A 60 7.66 -1.18 2.61
CA PHE A 60 8.68 -0.43 1.90
C PHE A 60 8.33 1.05 1.87
N VAL A 61 9.34 1.90 1.80
CA VAL A 61 9.20 3.29 1.41
C VAL A 61 9.62 3.45 -0.05
N LEU A 62 9.03 4.45 -0.69
CA LEU A 62 9.29 4.81 -2.09
C LEU A 62 10.16 6.05 -2.12
N ALA A 63 11.34 5.93 -2.74
CA ALA A 63 12.22 7.07 -2.99
C ALA A 63 12.22 7.42 -4.48
N ASP A 64 12.15 8.71 -4.81
CA ASP A 64 12.31 9.21 -6.18
C ASP A 64 13.79 9.18 -6.64
N SER A 65 14.06 9.67 -7.84
CA SER A 65 15.43 9.69 -8.43
C SER A 65 16.45 10.47 -7.60
N ASP A 66 16.00 11.42 -6.80
CA ASP A 66 16.84 12.26 -5.95
C ASP A 66 16.98 11.71 -4.52
N GLY A 67 16.38 10.54 -4.27
CA GLY A 67 16.39 9.88 -2.96
C GLY A 67 15.37 10.44 -1.97
N ARG A 68 14.48 11.37 -2.41
CA ARG A 68 13.43 11.93 -1.57
C ARG A 68 12.30 10.91 -1.39
N LEU A 69 11.87 10.73 -0.16
CA LEU A 69 10.77 9.82 0.15
C LEU A 69 9.42 10.44 -0.24
N VAL A 70 8.64 9.71 -1.05
CA VAL A 70 7.37 10.18 -1.62
C VAL A 70 6.16 9.39 -1.16
N GLY A 71 6.36 8.17 -0.64
CA GLY A 71 5.25 7.31 -0.24
C GLY A 71 5.70 6.00 0.37
N GLU A 72 4.75 5.12 0.59
CA GLU A 72 4.98 3.76 1.08
C GLU A 72 4.15 2.74 0.30
N THR A 73 4.63 1.51 0.27
CA THR A 73 3.90 0.36 -0.28
C THR A 73 4.13 -0.86 0.60
N SER A 74 3.22 -1.82 0.54
CA SER A 74 3.32 -3.04 1.33
C SER A 74 2.69 -4.24 0.63
N ILE A 75 3.21 -5.41 0.96
CA ILE A 75 2.55 -6.71 0.78
C ILE A 75 2.16 -7.20 2.17
N HIS A 76 0.89 -7.39 2.42
CA HIS A 76 0.36 -7.72 3.74
C HIS A 76 -0.83 -8.68 3.65
N ALA A 77 -1.39 -9.09 4.79
CA ALA A 77 -2.44 -10.10 4.87
C ALA A 77 -2.09 -11.37 4.08
N ILE A 78 -0.84 -11.81 4.22
CA ILE A 78 -0.28 -12.90 3.42
C ILE A 78 -0.84 -14.24 3.93
N ASP A 79 -1.50 -14.98 3.06
CA ASP A 79 -1.80 -16.40 3.22
C ASP A 79 -0.76 -17.21 2.41
N TRP A 80 0.24 -17.70 3.11
CA TRP A 80 1.32 -18.46 2.49
C TRP A 80 0.88 -19.80 1.92
N ARG A 81 -0.15 -20.42 2.49
CA ARG A 81 -0.69 -21.68 1.99
C ARG A 81 -1.34 -21.49 0.63
N SER A 82 -2.16 -20.45 0.50
CA SER A 82 -2.89 -20.15 -0.74
C SER A 82 -2.09 -19.25 -1.69
N ARG A 83 -0.94 -18.73 -1.23
CA ARG A 83 -0.10 -17.77 -1.96
C ARG A 83 -0.86 -16.52 -2.38
N VAL A 84 -1.65 -15.99 -1.46
CA VAL A 84 -2.50 -14.80 -1.63
C VAL A 84 -2.01 -13.70 -0.72
N ALA A 85 -2.02 -12.45 -1.18
CA ALA A 85 -1.72 -11.30 -0.34
C ALA A 85 -2.45 -10.04 -0.82
N GLN A 86 -2.48 -9.03 0.04
CA GLN A 86 -2.95 -7.69 -0.32
C GLN A 86 -1.77 -6.76 -0.62
N VAL A 87 -1.98 -5.88 -1.59
CA VAL A 87 -1.05 -4.80 -1.96
C VAL A 87 -1.60 -3.48 -1.45
N GLY A 88 -0.79 -2.74 -0.70
CA GLY A 88 -1.09 -1.37 -0.28
C GLY A 88 -0.13 -0.37 -0.91
N ILE A 89 -0.64 0.82 -1.21
CA ILE A 89 0.14 1.95 -1.73
C ILE A 89 -0.41 3.26 -1.19
N CYS A 90 0.47 4.16 -0.77
CA CYS A 90 0.11 5.52 -0.44
C CYS A 90 1.21 6.49 -0.86
N ILE A 91 0.84 7.51 -1.62
CA ILE A 91 1.66 8.69 -1.88
C ILE A 91 1.22 9.75 -0.88
N TRP A 92 2.11 10.11 0.03
CA TRP A 92 1.73 10.86 1.23
C TRP A 92 1.28 12.30 0.91
N ARG A 93 2.10 13.06 0.18
CA ARG A 93 1.83 14.47 -0.06
C ARG A 93 0.95 14.67 -1.31
N PRO A 94 -0.09 15.52 -1.26
CA PRO A 94 -0.91 15.83 -2.43
C PRO A 94 -0.11 16.30 -3.64
N SER A 95 0.96 17.08 -3.42
CA SER A 95 1.86 17.55 -4.49
C SER A 95 2.60 16.45 -5.24
N ASP A 96 2.78 15.28 -4.63
CA ASP A 96 3.47 14.15 -5.23
C ASP A 96 2.51 13.20 -5.97
N ARG A 97 1.20 13.40 -5.81
CA ARG A 97 0.18 12.58 -6.48
C ARG A 97 0.03 12.98 -7.95
N GLY A 98 -0.42 12.05 -8.78
CA GLY A 98 -0.55 12.30 -10.22
C GLY A 98 0.77 12.31 -11.00
N GLN A 99 1.92 12.20 -10.32
CA GLN A 99 3.25 12.21 -10.92
C GLN A 99 3.74 10.82 -11.40
N GLY A 100 2.90 9.79 -11.27
CA GLY A 100 3.27 8.43 -11.66
C GLY A 100 3.99 7.61 -10.57
N TYR A 101 4.32 8.18 -9.43
CA TYR A 101 5.01 7.48 -8.33
C TYR A 101 4.24 6.26 -7.83
N GLY A 102 2.91 6.39 -7.66
CA GLY A 102 2.07 5.27 -7.23
C GLY A 102 2.09 4.11 -8.22
N ALA A 103 2.01 4.39 -9.52
CA ALA A 103 2.04 3.35 -10.55
C ALA A 103 3.40 2.65 -10.61
N ALA A 104 4.50 3.41 -10.55
CA ALA A 104 5.84 2.86 -10.57
C ALA A 104 6.12 2.01 -9.32
N GLY A 105 5.78 2.53 -8.12
CA GLY A 105 5.97 1.81 -6.85
C GLY A 105 5.14 0.54 -6.76
N SER A 106 3.87 0.60 -7.17
CA SER A 106 3.00 -0.59 -7.18
C SER A 106 3.50 -1.64 -8.15
N ARG A 107 3.92 -1.26 -9.35
CA ARG A 107 4.49 -2.21 -10.33
C ARG A 107 5.71 -2.91 -9.73
N THR A 108 6.65 -2.15 -9.17
CA THR A 108 7.89 -2.70 -8.62
C THR A 108 7.63 -3.68 -7.47
N VAL A 109 6.73 -3.34 -6.54
CA VAL A 109 6.42 -4.25 -5.41
C VAL A 109 5.62 -5.47 -5.85
N ILE A 110 4.74 -5.35 -6.85
CA ILE A 110 4.00 -6.47 -7.43
C ILE A 110 4.98 -7.44 -8.12
N ASP A 111 5.87 -6.93 -8.97
CA ASP A 111 6.85 -7.76 -9.67
C ASP A 111 7.79 -8.47 -8.68
N TRP A 112 8.20 -7.77 -7.62
CA TRP A 112 8.96 -8.37 -6.53
C TRP A 112 8.17 -9.47 -5.80
N ALA A 113 6.91 -9.21 -5.45
CA ALA A 113 6.08 -10.17 -4.72
C ALA A 113 5.81 -11.44 -5.54
N VAL A 114 5.61 -11.30 -6.84
CA VAL A 114 5.42 -12.44 -7.75
C VAL A 114 6.73 -13.19 -7.95
N GLY A 115 7.82 -12.48 -8.27
CA GLY A 115 9.09 -13.09 -8.62
C GLY A 115 9.86 -13.69 -7.45
N HIS A 116 9.75 -13.10 -6.25
CA HIS A 116 10.56 -13.51 -5.09
C HIS A 116 9.76 -14.19 -3.99
N LEU A 117 8.49 -13.83 -3.78
CA LEU A 117 7.64 -14.51 -2.80
C LEU A 117 6.80 -15.63 -3.42
N GLY A 118 6.72 -15.70 -4.75
CA GLY A 118 5.93 -16.71 -5.45
C GLY A 118 4.44 -16.56 -5.21
N LEU A 119 3.96 -15.35 -4.96
CA LEU A 119 2.55 -15.12 -4.73
C LEU A 119 1.75 -15.34 -6.03
N HIS A 120 0.67 -16.09 -5.92
CA HIS A 120 -0.20 -16.45 -7.05
C HIS A 120 -1.31 -15.44 -7.27
N ARG A 121 -1.80 -14.82 -6.20
CA ARG A 121 -2.92 -13.89 -6.25
C ARG A 121 -2.60 -12.65 -5.41
N LEU A 122 -2.78 -11.49 -6.00
CA LEU A 122 -2.66 -10.21 -5.31
C LEU A 122 -4.01 -9.49 -5.31
N GLU A 123 -4.40 -8.95 -4.16
CA GLU A 123 -5.65 -8.21 -3.99
C GLU A 123 -5.36 -6.75 -3.66
N ALA A 124 -6.24 -5.86 -4.11
CA ALA A 124 -6.28 -4.47 -3.72
C ALA A 124 -7.68 -4.15 -3.21
N TRP A 125 -7.79 -3.73 -1.95
CA TRP A 125 -9.04 -3.34 -1.32
C TRP A 125 -9.13 -1.82 -1.29
N ILE A 126 -10.06 -1.25 -2.05
CA ILE A 126 -10.08 0.18 -2.39
C ILE A 126 -11.44 0.76 -2.05
N LEU A 127 -11.46 1.91 -1.36
CA LEU A 127 -12.71 2.65 -1.13
C LEU A 127 -13.36 3.00 -2.48
N ALA A 128 -14.64 2.78 -2.62
CA ALA A 128 -15.38 2.93 -3.88
C ALA A 128 -15.27 4.35 -4.48
N GLY A 129 -15.06 5.37 -3.63
CA GLY A 129 -14.85 6.75 -4.05
C GLY A 129 -13.41 7.10 -4.47
N ASN A 130 -12.44 6.20 -4.26
CA ASN A 130 -11.04 6.45 -4.59
C ASN A 130 -10.75 6.13 -6.06
N SER A 131 -11.22 6.98 -6.97
CA SER A 131 -11.08 6.79 -8.42
C SER A 131 -9.61 6.71 -8.88
N ALA A 132 -8.71 7.43 -8.23
CA ALA A 132 -7.28 7.42 -8.55
C ALA A 132 -6.67 6.03 -8.30
N SER A 133 -6.94 5.43 -7.14
CA SER A 133 -6.47 4.08 -6.80
C SER A 133 -7.13 3.02 -7.68
N LEU A 134 -8.44 3.13 -7.93
CA LEU A 134 -9.16 2.21 -8.84
C LEU A 134 -8.56 2.23 -10.24
N GLY A 135 -8.31 3.41 -10.79
CA GLY A 135 -7.66 3.55 -12.11
C GLY A 135 -6.25 2.97 -12.12
N LEU A 136 -5.47 3.23 -11.07
CA LEU A 136 -4.12 2.70 -10.93
C LEU A 136 -4.09 1.17 -10.96
N PHE A 137 -4.88 0.51 -10.12
CA PHE A 137 -4.88 -0.96 -10.04
C PHE A 137 -5.48 -1.62 -11.29
N ARG A 138 -6.52 -1.03 -11.91
CA ARG A 138 -7.02 -1.51 -13.21
C ARG A 138 -5.96 -1.45 -14.29
N ASN A 139 -5.17 -0.37 -14.35
CA ASN A 139 -4.04 -0.24 -15.29
C ASN A 139 -2.89 -1.23 -15.00
N LEU A 140 -2.82 -1.77 -13.78
CA LEU A 140 -1.89 -2.84 -13.40
C LEU A 140 -2.45 -4.25 -13.62
N GLY A 141 -3.60 -4.36 -14.27
CA GLY A 141 -4.22 -5.64 -14.63
C GLY A 141 -5.05 -6.27 -13.51
N PHE A 142 -5.44 -5.51 -12.50
CA PHE A 142 -6.39 -5.97 -11.50
C PHE A 142 -7.82 -5.86 -12.03
N VAL A 143 -8.62 -6.88 -11.76
CA VAL A 143 -10.04 -6.97 -12.13
C VAL A 143 -10.89 -6.87 -10.88
N GLU A 144 -11.99 -6.13 -10.93
CA GLU A 144 -12.94 -6.03 -9.83
C GLU A 144 -13.72 -7.34 -9.70
N GLU A 145 -13.71 -7.91 -8.50
CA GLU A 145 -14.38 -9.18 -8.19
C GLU A 145 -15.54 -9.03 -7.21
N GLY A 146 -15.60 -7.92 -6.49
CA GLY A 146 -16.67 -7.74 -5.52
C GLY A 146 -16.73 -6.35 -4.91
N ARG A 147 -17.88 -6.08 -4.30
CA ARG A 147 -18.19 -4.86 -3.57
C ARG A 147 -18.64 -5.20 -2.17
N LEU A 148 -17.96 -4.68 -1.18
CA LEU A 148 -18.30 -4.82 0.23
C LEU A 148 -19.08 -3.57 0.66
N THR A 149 -20.39 -3.71 0.79
CA THR A 149 -21.28 -2.60 1.11
C THR A 149 -21.04 -2.11 2.54
N GLN A 150 -20.92 -0.79 2.72
CA GLN A 150 -20.75 -0.13 4.02
C GLN A 150 -19.63 -0.73 4.87
N ARG A 151 -18.53 -1.11 4.23
CA ARG A 151 -17.44 -1.87 4.86
C ARG A 151 -16.51 -1.02 5.70
N TYR A 152 -16.41 0.28 5.43
CA TYR A 152 -15.41 1.13 6.04
C TYR A 152 -16.00 2.47 6.49
N LEU A 153 -15.69 2.87 7.72
CA LEU A 153 -16.14 4.15 8.29
C LEU A 153 -15.11 5.25 7.99
N VAL A 154 -15.55 6.30 7.30
CA VAL A 154 -14.79 7.52 7.07
C VAL A 154 -15.55 8.69 7.70
N GLY A 155 -14.99 9.28 8.74
CA GLY A 155 -15.71 10.27 9.53
C GLY A 155 -16.99 9.67 10.14
N SER A 156 -18.15 10.15 9.72
CA SER A 156 -19.47 9.64 10.16
C SER A 156 -20.21 8.82 9.08
N GLN A 157 -19.56 8.54 7.94
CA GLN A 157 -20.19 7.87 6.82
C GLN A 157 -19.58 6.48 6.59
N TYR A 158 -20.43 5.49 6.37
CA TYR A 158 -20.01 4.17 5.94
C TYR A 158 -19.83 4.14 4.43
N MET A 159 -18.62 3.75 3.99
CA MET A 159 -18.24 3.68 2.60
C MET A 159 -18.15 2.23 2.14
N ASP A 160 -18.52 2.01 0.90
CA ASP A 160 -18.28 0.72 0.24
C ASP A 160 -16.80 0.56 -0.10
N MET A 161 -16.37 -0.68 -0.13
CA MET A 161 -15.02 -1.05 -0.53
C MET A 161 -15.10 -2.03 -1.71
N LEU A 162 -14.33 -1.77 -2.75
CA LEU A 162 -14.18 -2.67 -3.90
C LEU A 162 -12.99 -3.58 -3.69
N VAL A 163 -13.17 -4.85 -4.01
CA VAL A 163 -12.11 -5.86 -4.02
C VAL A 163 -11.69 -6.08 -5.46
N LEU A 164 -10.47 -5.71 -5.77
CA LEU A 164 -9.85 -5.99 -7.06
C LEU A 164 -8.78 -7.06 -6.86
N ALA A 165 -8.60 -7.92 -7.84
CA ALA A 165 -7.57 -8.96 -7.79
C ALA A 165 -6.84 -9.10 -9.13
N ARG A 166 -5.59 -9.52 -9.03
CA ARG A 166 -4.77 -9.94 -10.16
C ARG A 166 -4.25 -11.34 -9.89
N ILE A 167 -4.58 -12.28 -10.77
CA ILE A 167 -3.97 -13.61 -10.79
C ILE A 167 -2.66 -13.48 -11.55
N THR A 168 -1.58 -13.89 -10.92
CA THR A 168 -0.27 -13.92 -11.54
C THR A 168 -0.09 -15.28 -12.18
N GLY A 169 0.33 -15.31 -13.43
CA GLY A 169 0.33 -16.51 -14.26
C GLY A 169 0.97 -17.74 -13.59
N ALA A 170 0.47 -18.90 -13.97
CA ALA A 170 1.04 -20.20 -13.65
C ALA A 170 2.40 -20.38 -14.36
#